data_7a23d19d9d9a06a650fc632626a6adbd
#
_entry.id   7a23d19d9d9a06a650fc632626a6adbd
#
_cell.length_a   1.000
_cell.length_b   1.000
_cell.length_c   1.000
_cell.angle_alpha   90.00
_cell.angle_beta   90.00
_cell.angle_gamma   90.00
#
_symmetry.space_group_name_H-M   'P 1'
#
loop_
_entity.id
_entity.type
_entity.pdbx_description
1 polymer ?
#
loop_
_entity_poly.entity_id
_entity_poly.type
_entity_poly.pdbx_seq_one_letter_code
_entity_poly.pdbx_strand_id
1 'polypeptide(L)'
;MGKRKGKKGRTARNARKGINNAEPEEIVKAPHTFVINRGKLGKSANELLMNFRKIMEPFTASHLRVQKANVLKDFIHIAGPLNVTHMVIFTKSPKAMYLRIAKLPHGPTLTFQIKEYSLISDVISSQKKSLMYEKLFEHHPLLVLNNFSGEGMHFKLMTTTFQNMFPSINVNKTNLNTIRRCLLLNYNEDKTIDLRQYAIKVVPTGMSKAVKKLIQSKVPNLSQYQDIGDFLQKSGNLSESEVEMDTPANTVVLSQPISTRGNITAEKSAIRLFEMGPRIKLQLVKIEEGLMSGEVLFHEFIKKTPEEIKAIKAKIKAQKLLKEQRRAQQKKNVEKKKSEASKEDKANDDDNQRAEDLEWYRQEVGEEPDESILPVSKFSKKRKAVGEEYKQRKKVKFSEDVNNKKHVKFQNKTHGKFQGQIKKKENPKRIVKGKRKK
;
A
#
# COMPACT_ATOMS: atom_id res chain seq x y z
N MET A 1 31.03 -30.22 35.28
CA MET A 1 31.21 -29.38 34.06
C MET A 1 30.31 -28.17 34.15
N GLY A 2 30.87 -26.98 34.46
CA GLY A 2 30.11 -25.73 34.60
C GLY A 2 29.67 -25.16 33.24
N LYS A 3 28.36 -24.96 33.02
CA LYS A 3 27.83 -24.29 31.85
C LYS A 3 28.35 -22.86 31.78
N ARG A 4 29.17 -22.54 30.78
CA ARG A 4 29.59 -21.16 30.45
C ARG A 4 28.38 -20.30 30.18
N LYS A 5 28.02 -19.36 31.07
CA LYS A 5 27.03 -18.32 30.82
C LYS A 5 27.53 -17.43 29.69
N GLY A 6 26.96 -17.56 28.50
CA GLY A 6 27.29 -16.70 27.36
C GLY A 6 27.11 -15.24 27.73
N LYS A 7 28.13 -14.40 27.49
CA LYS A 7 28.05 -12.95 27.64
C LYS A 7 26.95 -12.45 26.73
N LYS A 8 25.84 -11.95 27.29
CA LYS A 8 24.75 -11.31 26.52
C LYS A 8 25.32 -10.07 25.87
N GLY A 9 25.47 -10.08 24.55
CA GLY A 9 26.05 -8.99 23.79
C GLY A 9 25.23 -7.67 23.92
N ARG A 10 25.89 -6.55 23.63
CA ARG A 10 25.33 -5.18 23.69
C ARG A 10 24.02 -5.05 22.89
N THR A 11 23.89 -5.76 21.77
CA THR A 11 22.70 -5.90 20.93
C THR A 11 21.51 -6.55 21.66
N ALA A 12 21.73 -7.61 22.44
CA ALA A 12 20.67 -8.26 23.22
C ALA A 12 20.19 -7.41 24.41
N ARG A 13 21.07 -6.57 24.97
CA ARG A 13 20.71 -5.57 25.98
C ARG A 13 19.89 -4.42 25.39
N ASN A 14 20.26 -3.95 24.18
CA ASN A 14 19.51 -2.90 23.47
C ASN A 14 18.15 -3.39 22.99
N ALA A 15 18.02 -4.64 22.52
CA ALA A 15 16.75 -5.23 22.16
C ALA A 15 15.77 -5.34 23.35
N ARG A 16 16.28 -5.60 24.56
CA ARG A 16 15.44 -5.61 25.77
C ARG A 16 15.04 -4.22 26.27
N LYS A 17 15.87 -3.20 26.02
CA LYS A 17 15.52 -1.80 26.28
C LYS A 17 14.53 -1.24 25.27
N GLY A 18 14.51 -1.79 24.04
CA GLY A 18 13.61 -1.38 22.96
C GLY A 18 12.15 -1.79 23.14
N ILE A 19 11.84 -2.67 24.09
CA ILE A 19 10.46 -3.12 24.33
C ILE A 19 9.56 -2.00 24.92
N ASN A 20 10.17 -0.96 25.51
CA ASN A 20 9.44 0.19 26.08
C ASN A 20 9.49 1.46 25.19
N ASN A 21 10.05 1.40 24.00
CA ASN A 21 9.98 2.53 23.08
C ASN A 21 8.63 2.47 22.33
N ALA A 22 7.59 2.94 22.99
CA ALA A 22 6.38 3.34 22.30
C ALA A 22 6.77 4.43 21.29
N GLU A 23 6.36 4.27 20.04
CA GLU A 23 6.58 5.28 19.02
C GLU A 23 5.98 6.62 19.47
N PRO A 24 6.60 7.77 19.16
CA PRO A 24 6.06 9.07 19.48
C PRO A 24 4.62 9.19 18.95
N GLU A 25 3.72 9.75 19.75
CA GLU A 25 2.31 9.89 19.38
C GLU A 25 2.11 10.69 18.09
N GLU A 26 3.00 11.61 17.78
CA GLU A 26 2.99 12.37 16.53
C GLU A 26 3.14 11.48 15.30
N ILE A 27 4.01 10.47 15.38
CA ILE A 27 4.20 9.49 14.29
C ILE A 27 3.00 8.57 14.20
N VAL A 28 2.49 8.08 15.33
CA VAL A 28 1.33 7.18 15.36
C VAL A 28 0.06 7.86 14.84
N LYS A 29 -0.13 9.14 15.14
CA LYS A 29 -1.30 9.94 14.70
C LYS A 29 -1.18 10.44 13.27
N ALA A 30 0.01 10.42 12.66
CA ALA A 30 0.20 10.83 11.28
C ALA A 30 -0.55 9.91 10.29
N PRO A 31 -1.05 10.44 9.17
CA PRO A 31 -1.73 9.64 8.16
C PRO A 31 -0.72 8.72 7.44
N HIS A 32 -0.87 7.41 7.62
CA HIS A 32 -0.06 6.43 6.92
C HIS A 32 -0.72 5.97 5.62
N THR A 33 0.09 5.55 4.65
CA THR A 33 -0.39 5.07 3.35
C THR A 33 0.17 3.70 3.00
N PHE A 34 -0.67 2.84 2.42
CA PHE A 34 -0.22 1.62 1.75
C PHE A 34 -0.15 1.84 0.24
N VAL A 35 0.98 1.52 -0.35
CA VAL A 35 1.15 1.52 -1.81
C VAL A 35 1.32 0.08 -2.27
N ILE A 36 0.32 -0.44 -2.98
CA ILE A 36 0.23 -1.84 -3.40
C ILE A 36 -0.03 -1.96 -4.91
N ASN A 37 0.28 -3.12 -5.45
CA ASN A 37 -0.12 -3.51 -6.79
C ASN A 37 -1.27 -4.51 -6.77
N ARG A 38 -2.10 -4.48 -7.79
CA ARG A 38 -3.11 -5.50 -8.05
C ARG A 38 -2.92 -6.08 -9.44
N GLY A 39 -2.63 -7.37 -9.50
CA GLY A 39 -2.31 -8.07 -10.73
C GLY A 39 -0.84 -7.96 -11.12
N LYS A 40 -0.51 -8.41 -12.33
CA LYS A 40 0.85 -8.38 -12.87
C LYS A 40 1.14 -6.98 -13.43
N LEU A 41 2.11 -6.29 -12.84
CA LEU A 41 2.71 -5.09 -13.40
C LEU A 41 3.97 -5.48 -14.20
N GLY A 42 4.32 -4.73 -15.24
CA GLY A 42 5.63 -4.88 -15.91
C GLY A 42 6.77 -4.34 -15.04
N LYS A 43 8.03 -4.55 -15.46
CA LYS A 43 9.21 -4.09 -14.72
C LYS A 43 9.16 -2.59 -14.42
N SER A 44 8.97 -1.74 -15.43
CA SER A 44 8.90 -0.28 -15.29
C SER A 44 7.75 0.18 -14.38
N ALA A 45 6.58 -0.47 -14.45
CA ALA A 45 5.45 -0.13 -13.59
C ALA A 45 5.68 -0.54 -12.12
N ASN A 46 6.41 -1.63 -11.86
CA ASN A 46 6.84 -1.98 -10.51
C ASN A 46 7.88 -0.98 -9.97
N GLU A 47 8.79 -0.52 -10.80
CA GLU A 47 9.75 0.50 -10.43
C GLU A 47 9.07 1.83 -10.13
N LEU A 48 8.07 2.21 -10.95
CA LEU A 48 7.23 3.38 -10.68
C LEU A 48 6.51 3.25 -9.32
N LEU A 49 6.00 2.08 -8.98
CA LEU A 49 5.40 1.82 -7.67
C LEU A 49 6.41 2.02 -6.54
N MET A 50 7.63 1.51 -6.69
CA MET A 50 8.70 1.72 -5.69
C MET A 50 9.08 3.21 -5.59
N ASN A 51 9.13 3.91 -6.72
CA ASN A 51 9.36 5.35 -6.76
C ASN A 51 8.24 6.13 -6.07
N PHE A 52 6.99 5.70 -6.24
CA PHE A 52 5.84 6.30 -5.55
C PHE A 52 5.89 6.06 -4.04
N ARG A 53 6.37 4.89 -3.57
CA ARG A 53 6.62 4.67 -2.14
C ARG A 53 7.62 5.68 -1.58
N LYS A 54 8.71 5.95 -2.31
CA LYS A 54 9.70 6.98 -1.91
C LYS A 54 9.08 8.37 -1.77
N ILE A 55 8.08 8.73 -2.60
CA ILE A 55 7.34 9.99 -2.43
C ILE A 55 6.64 10.01 -1.07
N MET A 56 6.00 8.90 -0.69
CA MET A 56 5.18 8.79 0.51
C MET A 56 5.97 8.55 1.80
N GLU A 57 7.29 8.30 1.73
CA GLU A 57 8.15 8.19 2.92
C GLU A 57 8.08 9.47 3.78
N PRO A 58 8.17 9.37 5.10
CA PRO A 58 8.36 8.18 5.94
C PRO A 58 7.07 7.40 6.27
N PHE A 59 5.89 7.96 6.03
CA PHE A 59 4.61 7.41 6.46
C PHE A 59 4.04 6.37 5.48
N THR A 60 4.89 5.45 5.03
CA THR A 60 4.50 4.35 4.15
C THR A 60 5.32 3.10 4.42
N ALA A 61 4.78 1.94 4.06
CA ALA A 61 5.51 0.68 4.13
C ALA A 61 6.42 0.51 2.90
N SER A 62 7.64 1.09 2.94
CA SER A 62 8.58 1.13 1.80
C SER A 62 8.94 -0.26 1.28
N HIS A 63 9.10 -1.25 2.17
CA HIS A 63 9.50 -2.63 1.84
C HIS A 63 8.34 -3.64 1.80
N LEU A 64 7.10 -3.17 1.70
CA LEU A 64 5.93 -4.03 1.68
C LEU A 64 5.97 -5.02 0.48
N ARG A 65 6.01 -6.32 0.76
CA ARG A 65 5.94 -7.37 -0.24
C ARG A 65 4.51 -7.85 -0.40
N VAL A 66 3.94 -7.63 -1.57
CA VAL A 66 2.57 -8.06 -1.90
C VAL A 66 2.65 -9.42 -2.59
N GLN A 67 2.03 -10.43 -2.00
CA GLN A 67 1.92 -11.77 -2.59
C GLN A 67 0.68 -11.87 -3.48
N LYS A 68 0.69 -12.82 -4.41
CA LYS A 68 -0.46 -13.05 -5.34
C LYS A 68 -1.73 -13.50 -4.61
N ALA A 69 -1.57 -14.18 -3.46
CA ALA A 69 -2.67 -14.66 -2.64
C ALA A 69 -3.36 -13.57 -1.81
N ASN A 70 -2.70 -12.42 -1.62
CA ASN A 70 -3.24 -11.36 -0.77
C ASN A 70 -4.49 -10.73 -1.41
N VAL A 71 -5.54 -10.63 -0.61
CA VAL A 71 -6.81 -9.99 -0.97
C VAL A 71 -6.86 -8.60 -0.34
N LEU A 72 -7.58 -7.67 -0.98
CA LEU A 72 -7.76 -6.31 -0.43
C LEU A 72 -8.30 -6.28 1.00
N LYS A 73 -9.09 -7.26 1.39
CA LYS A 73 -9.62 -7.37 2.75
C LYS A 73 -8.52 -7.52 3.80
N ASP A 74 -7.45 -8.23 3.46
CA ASP A 74 -6.33 -8.46 4.38
C ASP A 74 -5.64 -7.13 4.71
N PHE A 75 -5.41 -6.28 3.69
CA PHE A 75 -4.85 -4.94 3.90
C PHE A 75 -5.77 -4.03 4.71
N ILE A 76 -7.10 -4.14 4.54
CA ILE A 76 -8.08 -3.35 5.31
C ILE A 76 -8.06 -3.77 6.79
N HIS A 77 -7.95 -5.06 7.09
CA HIS A 77 -7.89 -5.56 8.46
C HIS A 77 -6.63 -5.09 9.20
N ILE A 78 -5.50 -5.06 8.49
CA ILE A 78 -4.22 -4.63 9.05
C ILE A 78 -4.13 -3.10 9.13
N ALA A 79 -4.83 -2.39 8.25
CA ALA A 79 -4.79 -0.93 8.16
C ALA A 79 -5.25 -0.22 9.45
N GLY A 80 -6.26 -0.78 10.15
CA GLY A 80 -6.76 -0.22 11.40
C GLY A 80 -5.69 -0.12 12.49
N PRO A 81 -5.08 -1.25 12.90
CA PRO A 81 -4.02 -1.27 13.90
C PRO A 81 -2.78 -0.44 13.54
N LEU A 82 -2.46 -0.31 12.24
CA LEU A 82 -1.31 0.46 11.75
C LEU A 82 -1.66 1.93 11.40
N ASN A 83 -2.84 2.40 11.76
CA ASN A 83 -3.32 3.76 11.48
C ASN A 83 -3.19 4.18 10.01
N VAL A 84 -3.39 3.24 9.08
CA VAL A 84 -3.33 3.52 7.64
C VAL A 84 -4.63 4.15 7.18
N THR A 85 -4.54 5.39 6.73
CA THR A 85 -5.68 6.21 6.30
C THR A 85 -5.99 6.08 4.82
N HIS A 86 -4.99 5.87 4.00
CA HIS A 86 -5.13 5.81 2.55
C HIS A 86 -4.45 4.58 1.95
N MET A 87 -5.03 4.07 0.87
CA MET A 87 -4.46 2.98 0.07
C MET A 87 -4.32 3.42 -1.37
N VAL A 88 -3.10 3.34 -1.89
CA VAL A 88 -2.76 3.64 -3.28
C VAL A 88 -2.53 2.32 -4.03
N ILE A 89 -3.30 2.07 -5.08
CA ILE A 89 -3.31 0.81 -5.80
C ILE A 89 -2.95 1.03 -7.26
N PHE A 90 -1.84 0.43 -7.69
CA PHE A 90 -1.45 0.38 -9.09
C PHE A 90 -2.07 -0.81 -9.77
N THR A 91 -2.71 -0.61 -10.92
CA THR A 91 -3.28 -1.67 -11.75
C THR A 91 -2.94 -1.42 -13.19
N LYS A 92 -2.56 -2.49 -13.91
CA LYS A 92 -2.31 -2.43 -15.36
C LYS A 92 -3.39 -3.23 -16.09
N SER A 93 -4.03 -2.57 -17.03
CA SER A 93 -4.94 -3.17 -18.02
C SER A 93 -4.22 -3.24 -19.37
N PRO A 94 -4.67 -4.07 -20.33
CA PRO A 94 -4.13 -4.06 -21.69
C PRO A 94 -4.15 -2.68 -22.37
N LYS A 95 -5.16 -1.84 -22.04
CA LYS A 95 -5.34 -0.52 -22.64
C LYS A 95 -4.60 0.61 -21.93
N ALA A 96 -4.50 0.55 -20.59
CA ALA A 96 -3.93 1.65 -19.81
C ALA A 96 -3.50 1.19 -18.41
N MET A 97 -2.68 2.03 -17.76
CA MET A 97 -2.32 1.89 -16.36
C MET A 97 -3.17 2.84 -15.51
N TYR A 98 -3.65 2.35 -14.36
CA TYR A 98 -4.48 3.10 -13.44
C TYR A 98 -3.86 3.19 -12.06
N LEU A 99 -3.96 4.38 -11.48
CA LEU A 99 -3.66 4.68 -10.10
C LEU A 99 -5.00 4.89 -9.37
N ARG A 100 -5.26 4.12 -8.32
CA ARG A 100 -6.46 4.29 -7.50
C ARG A 100 -6.05 4.71 -6.10
N ILE A 101 -6.63 5.79 -5.63
CA ILE A 101 -6.43 6.31 -4.27
C ILE A 101 -7.74 6.10 -3.53
N ALA A 102 -7.69 5.28 -2.49
CA ALA A 102 -8.85 4.96 -1.68
C ALA A 102 -8.62 5.37 -0.23
N LYS A 103 -9.58 6.06 0.37
CA LYS A 103 -9.59 6.35 1.80
C LYS A 103 -10.09 5.12 2.55
N LEU A 104 -9.39 4.72 3.58
CA LEU A 104 -9.80 3.61 4.43
C LEU A 104 -10.62 4.12 5.64
N PRO A 105 -11.53 3.31 6.17
CA PRO A 105 -11.92 1.95 5.74
C PRO A 105 -13.02 1.90 4.69
N HIS A 106 -13.78 2.96 4.46
CA HIS A 106 -15.02 2.91 3.67
C HIS A 106 -15.00 3.61 2.32
N GLY A 107 -13.95 4.32 1.96
CA GLY A 107 -13.87 5.14 0.75
C GLY A 107 -13.98 6.63 1.06
N PRO A 108 -14.04 7.50 0.08
CA PRO A 108 -14.18 7.28 -1.35
C PRO A 108 -12.94 6.75 -2.07
N THR A 109 -13.14 6.27 -3.32
CA THR A 109 -12.04 5.83 -4.19
C THR A 109 -11.99 6.69 -5.44
N LEU A 110 -10.86 7.36 -5.64
CA LEU A 110 -10.56 8.09 -6.86
C LEU A 110 -9.74 7.19 -7.79
N THR A 111 -10.16 7.11 -9.06
CA THR A 111 -9.45 6.32 -10.08
C THR A 111 -8.88 7.26 -11.13
N PHE A 112 -7.55 7.29 -11.22
CA PHE A 112 -6.80 8.04 -12.21
C PHE A 112 -6.24 7.10 -13.27
N GLN A 113 -6.23 7.53 -14.51
CA GLN A 113 -5.46 6.92 -15.59
C GLN A 113 -4.09 7.58 -15.63
N ILE A 114 -3.03 6.79 -15.67
CA ILE A 114 -1.67 7.28 -15.90
C ILE A 114 -1.49 7.39 -17.41
N LYS A 115 -1.31 8.62 -17.91
CA LYS A 115 -1.06 8.88 -19.33
C LYS A 115 0.40 8.70 -19.66
N GLU A 116 1.24 9.37 -18.92
CA GLU A 116 2.68 9.41 -19.08
C GLU A 116 3.37 9.31 -17.73
N TYR A 117 4.54 8.72 -17.71
CA TYR A 117 5.39 8.70 -16.52
C TYR A 117 6.86 8.59 -16.89
N SER A 118 7.72 9.19 -16.05
CA SER A 118 9.17 9.00 -16.08
C SER A 118 9.65 8.52 -14.72
N LEU A 119 10.58 7.60 -14.71
CA LEU A 119 11.14 7.06 -13.48
C LEU A 119 12.11 8.06 -12.82
N ILE A 120 12.42 7.83 -11.55
CA ILE A 120 13.44 8.63 -10.83
C ILE A 120 14.80 8.52 -11.53
N SER A 121 15.19 7.32 -11.98
CA SER A 121 16.42 7.08 -12.73
C SER A 121 16.53 7.94 -13.98
N ASP A 122 15.43 8.06 -14.73
CA ASP A 122 15.39 8.79 -15.99
C ASP A 122 15.52 10.30 -15.75
N VAL A 123 14.82 10.81 -14.71
CA VAL A 123 14.89 12.24 -14.33
C VAL A 123 16.29 12.59 -13.83
N ILE A 124 16.92 11.76 -13.02
CA ILE A 124 18.28 11.99 -12.52
C ILE A 124 19.28 11.99 -13.67
N SER A 125 19.17 11.04 -14.60
CA SER A 125 20.08 10.95 -15.75
C SER A 125 19.98 12.13 -16.70
N SER A 126 18.81 12.76 -16.79
CA SER A 126 18.61 13.96 -17.64
C SER A 126 19.20 15.25 -17.03
N GLN A 127 19.57 15.25 -15.76
CA GLN A 127 20.04 16.44 -15.05
C GLN A 127 21.56 16.50 -14.95
N LYS A 128 22.16 17.67 -15.18
CA LYS A 128 23.60 17.91 -14.97
C LYS A 128 24.02 17.74 -13.50
N LYS A 129 23.15 18.12 -12.56
CA LYS A 129 23.36 18.02 -11.10
C LYS A 129 22.10 17.51 -10.45
N SER A 130 22.12 16.32 -9.89
CA SER A 130 21.03 15.77 -9.10
C SER A 130 21.32 15.97 -7.61
N LEU A 131 20.26 16.24 -6.85
CA LEU A 131 20.31 16.34 -5.39
C LEU A 131 19.46 15.22 -4.80
N MET A 132 20.10 14.10 -4.48
CA MET A 132 19.39 12.96 -3.87
C MET A 132 20.26 12.35 -2.77
N TYR A 133 19.77 12.34 -1.54
CA TYR A 133 20.41 11.72 -0.38
C TYR A 133 19.33 11.22 0.60
N GLU A 134 19.66 10.22 1.40
CA GLU A 134 18.68 9.51 2.27
C GLU A 134 17.96 10.42 3.26
N LYS A 135 18.66 11.39 3.85
CA LYS A 135 18.08 12.34 4.80
C LYS A 135 16.94 13.21 4.25
N LEU A 136 16.75 13.26 2.92
CA LEU A 136 15.60 13.94 2.32
C LEU A 136 14.29 13.23 2.65
N PHE A 137 14.34 11.91 2.85
CA PHE A 137 13.17 11.06 3.05
C PHE A 137 12.79 10.84 4.52
N GLU A 138 13.58 11.38 5.46
CA GLU A 138 13.29 11.33 6.90
C GLU A 138 12.00 12.09 7.28
N HIS A 139 11.66 13.14 6.51
CA HIS A 139 10.50 13.97 6.76
C HIS A 139 9.52 13.90 5.57
N HIS A 140 8.24 14.11 5.85
CA HIS A 140 7.21 14.16 4.81
C HIS A 140 7.42 15.34 3.85
N PRO A 141 6.99 15.24 2.58
CA PRO A 141 7.08 16.34 1.64
C PRO A 141 6.04 17.44 1.98
N LEU A 142 6.40 18.68 1.68
CA LEU A 142 5.43 19.78 1.62
C LEU A 142 4.53 19.57 0.38
N LEU A 143 3.24 19.42 0.58
CA LEU A 143 2.28 19.30 -0.52
C LEU A 143 1.92 20.70 -1.07
N VAL A 144 2.09 20.88 -2.36
CA VAL A 144 1.70 22.11 -3.10
C VAL A 144 0.67 21.74 -4.15
N LEU A 145 -0.52 22.28 -4.03
CA LEU A 145 -1.62 22.11 -5.00
C LEU A 145 -1.76 23.37 -5.82
N ASN A 146 -1.60 23.29 -7.13
CA ASN A 146 -1.73 24.40 -8.05
C ASN A 146 -2.91 24.18 -8.99
N ASN A 147 -3.71 25.22 -9.25
CA ASN A 147 -4.86 25.23 -10.14
C ASN A 147 -6.00 24.24 -9.77
N PHE A 148 -6.16 23.88 -8.49
CA PHE A 148 -7.26 23.05 -8.01
C PHE A 148 -8.51 23.83 -7.60
N SER A 149 -8.64 25.08 -8.03
CA SER A 149 -9.74 25.99 -7.68
C SER A 149 -10.97 25.86 -8.61
N GLY A 150 -11.02 24.83 -9.45
CA GLY A 150 -12.15 24.61 -10.36
C GLY A 150 -13.51 24.42 -9.66
N GLU A 151 -14.58 24.86 -10.31
CA GLU A 151 -15.95 24.64 -9.85
C GLU A 151 -16.33 23.17 -9.99
N GLY A 152 -16.76 22.55 -8.90
CA GLY A 152 -17.26 21.18 -8.89
C GLY A 152 -16.87 20.38 -7.66
N MET A 153 -17.76 19.46 -7.25
CA MET A 153 -17.52 18.61 -6.08
C MET A 153 -16.33 17.67 -6.23
N HIS A 154 -16.02 17.28 -7.46
CA HIS A 154 -14.86 16.41 -7.74
C HIS A 154 -13.52 17.11 -7.46
N PHE A 155 -13.39 18.43 -7.73
CA PHE A 155 -12.19 19.21 -7.37
C PHE A 155 -12.02 19.27 -5.86
N LYS A 156 -13.08 19.61 -5.12
CA LYS A 156 -13.06 19.66 -3.66
C LYS A 156 -12.65 18.31 -3.06
N LEU A 157 -13.18 17.23 -3.61
CA LEU A 157 -12.88 15.88 -3.14
C LEU A 157 -11.42 15.48 -3.46
N MET A 158 -10.91 15.81 -4.66
CA MET A 158 -9.50 15.58 -5.00
C MET A 158 -8.56 16.34 -4.06
N THR A 159 -8.83 17.64 -3.88
CA THR A 159 -8.04 18.50 -3.00
C THR A 159 -7.99 17.96 -1.58
N THR A 160 -9.15 17.65 -0.99
CA THR A 160 -9.21 17.07 0.36
C THR A 160 -8.55 15.71 0.46
N THR A 161 -8.65 14.87 -0.57
CA THR A 161 -7.99 13.56 -0.57
C THR A 161 -6.47 13.71 -0.59
N PHE A 162 -5.94 14.55 -1.47
CA PHE A 162 -4.49 14.78 -1.53
C PHE A 162 -3.95 15.43 -0.24
N GLN A 163 -4.67 16.40 0.32
CA GLN A 163 -4.29 17.02 1.59
C GLN A 163 -4.26 16.03 2.75
N ASN A 164 -5.27 15.18 2.85
CA ASN A 164 -5.38 14.19 3.93
C ASN A 164 -4.38 13.01 3.81
N MET A 165 -3.70 12.85 2.67
CA MET A 165 -2.65 11.84 2.50
C MET A 165 -1.37 12.19 3.25
N PHE A 166 -1.16 13.47 3.57
CA PHE A 166 0.03 13.97 4.26
C PHE A 166 -0.33 14.59 5.59
N PRO A 167 0.60 14.62 6.56
CA PRO A 167 0.39 15.34 7.80
C PRO A 167 0.13 16.83 7.57
N SER A 168 -0.78 17.42 8.31
CA SER A 168 -1.05 18.86 8.24
C SER A 168 0.14 19.65 8.78
N ILE A 169 0.55 20.69 8.05
CA ILE A 169 1.64 21.57 8.44
C ILE A 169 1.06 22.79 9.15
N ASN A 170 1.45 22.96 10.40
CA ASN A 170 1.13 24.17 11.17
C ASN A 170 2.28 25.18 10.99
N VAL A 171 2.03 26.25 10.23
CA VAL A 171 3.04 27.25 9.86
C VAL A 171 3.74 27.85 11.09
N ASN A 172 3.04 28.05 12.20
CA ASN A 172 3.59 28.65 13.40
C ASN A 172 4.48 27.72 14.24
N LYS A 173 4.29 26.40 14.11
CA LYS A 173 5.00 25.39 14.92
C LYS A 173 6.04 24.62 14.13
N THR A 174 5.96 24.62 12.80
CA THR A 174 6.81 23.78 11.96
C THR A 174 8.22 24.35 11.88
N ASN A 175 9.20 23.49 12.11
CA ASN A 175 10.60 23.82 11.94
C ASN A 175 10.97 23.77 10.43
N LEU A 176 11.50 24.87 9.88
CA LEU A 176 11.88 24.96 8.47
C LEU A 176 12.95 23.92 8.07
N ASN A 177 13.77 23.46 9.00
CA ASN A 177 14.77 22.43 8.78
C ASN A 177 14.16 21.04 8.43
N THR A 178 12.89 20.80 8.78
CA THR A 178 12.19 19.56 8.46
C THR A 178 11.64 19.55 7.03
N ILE A 179 11.42 20.73 6.43
CA ILE A 179 10.88 20.87 5.08
C ILE A 179 12.03 20.81 4.07
N ARG A 180 12.38 19.60 3.64
CA ARG A 180 13.50 19.35 2.73
C ARG A 180 13.08 19.03 1.30
N ARG A 181 11.81 18.67 1.08
CA ARG A 181 11.25 18.33 -0.23
C ARG A 181 9.83 18.80 -0.38
N CYS A 182 9.40 19.04 -1.60
CA CYS A 182 8.02 19.35 -1.90
C CYS A 182 7.47 18.43 -3.00
N LEU A 183 6.18 18.17 -2.92
CA LEU A 183 5.40 17.45 -3.90
C LEU A 183 4.43 18.43 -4.56
N LEU A 184 4.66 18.73 -5.82
CA LEU A 184 3.81 19.60 -6.62
C LEU A 184 2.77 18.76 -7.38
N LEU A 185 1.52 19.09 -7.20
CA LEU A 185 0.41 18.65 -8.03
C LEU A 185 -0.13 19.86 -8.79
N ASN A 186 -0.01 19.86 -10.09
CA ASN A 186 -0.52 20.94 -10.95
C ASN A 186 -1.67 20.40 -11.80
N TYR A 187 -2.81 21.07 -11.74
CA TYR A 187 -3.95 20.75 -12.58
C TYR A 187 -3.88 21.59 -13.86
N ASN A 188 -3.80 20.89 -15.01
CA ASN A 188 -3.69 21.52 -16.32
C ASN A 188 -5.09 21.73 -16.94
N GLU A 189 -5.16 22.63 -17.93
CA GLU A 189 -6.39 22.88 -18.73
C GLU A 189 -6.90 21.62 -19.45
N ASP A 190 -5.99 20.71 -19.83
CA ASP A 190 -6.29 19.41 -20.45
C ASP A 190 -6.96 18.40 -19.49
N LYS A 191 -7.39 18.83 -18.30
CA LYS A 191 -7.94 17.98 -17.24
C LYS A 191 -6.98 16.91 -16.78
N THR A 192 -5.70 17.15 -16.92
CA THR A 192 -4.62 16.29 -16.44
C THR A 192 -3.95 16.90 -15.21
N ILE A 193 -3.42 16.05 -14.35
CA ILE A 193 -2.70 16.44 -13.14
C ILE A 193 -1.26 16.01 -13.33
N ASP A 194 -0.34 16.96 -13.28
CA ASP A 194 1.09 16.70 -13.26
C ASP A 194 1.56 16.55 -11.82
N LEU A 195 2.13 15.39 -11.50
CA LEU A 195 2.75 15.11 -10.21
C LEU A 195 4.26 15.17 -10.39
N ARG A 196 4.93 16.06 -9.64
CA ARG A 196 6.38 16.25 -9.64
C ARG A 196 6.90 16.40 -8.22
N GLN A 197 8.08 15.88 -7.96
CA GLN A 197 8.75 15.98 -6.67
C GLN A 197 10.06 16.76 -6.79
N TYR A 198 10.28 17.69 -5.85
CA TYR A 198 11.48 18.54 -5.80
C TYR A 198 12.16 18.43 -4.43
N ALA A 199 13.49 18.43 -4.43
CA ALA A 199 14.29 18.69 -3.25
C ALA A 199 14.48 20.19 -3.06
N ILE A 200 14.35 20.67 -1.84
CA ILE A 200 14.53 22.05 -1.46
C ILE A 200 15.96 22.23 -0.93
N LYS A 201 16.70 23.12 -1.53
CA LYS A 201 18.04 23.51 -1.07
C LYS A 201 18.06 25.00 -0.79
N VAL A 202 18.46 25.36 0.40
CA VAL A 202 18.67 26.75 0.80
C VAL A 202 20.15 27.09 0.66
N VAL A 203 20.44 28.20 0.02
CA VAL A 203 21.79 28.68 -0.27
C VAL A 203 21.92 30.13 0.23
N PRO A 204 22.97 30.49 0.97
CA PRO A 204 23.17 31.86 1.42
C PRO A 204 23.36 32.80 0.22
N THR A 205 22.79 34.00 0.29
CA THR A 205 22.91 35.07 -0.72
C THR A 205 23.85 36.16 -0.24
N GLY A 206 24.32 37.00 -1.13
CA GLY A 206 25.20 38.14 -0.81
C GLY A 206 26.69 37.79 -0.60
N MET A 207 27.08 36.53 -0.79
CA MET A 207 28.46 36.08 -0.68
C MET A 207 29.09 35.89 -2.08
N SER A 208 30.41 36.15 -2.22
CA SER A 208 31.12 35.85 -3.46
C SER A 208 31.09 34.32 -3.74
N LYS A 209 31.18 33.94 -5.01
CA LYS A 209 31.19 32.54 -5.44
C LYS A 209 32.32 31.74 -4.81
N ALA A 210 33.48 32.33 -4.67
CA ALA A 210 34.65 31.74 -4.07
C ALA A 210 34.39 31.40 -2.58
N VAL A 211 33.81 32.32 -1.82
CA VAL A 211 33.41 32.13 -0.42
C VAL A 211 32.33 31.05 -0.30
N LYS A 212 31.32 31.03 -1.18
CA LYS A 212 30.30 29.96 -1.19
C LYS A 212 30.91 28.56 -1.39
N LYS A 213 31.91 28.44 -2.28
CA LYS A 213 32.62 27.17 -2.52
C LYS A 213 33.43 26.73 -1.32
N LEU A 214 34.13 27.65 -0.68
CA LEU A 214 34.88 27.35 0.56
C LEU A 214 33.94 26.84 1.67
N ILE A 215 32.85 27.51 1.93
CA ILE A 215 31.86 27.13 2.95
C ILE A 215 31.23 25.77 2.64
N GLN A 216 30.95 25.48 1.36
CA GLN A 216 30.38 24.19 0.95
C GLN A 216 31.39 23.04 0.88
N SER A 217 32.64 23.28 1.24
CA SER A 217 33.77 22.32 1.13
C SER A 217 33.98 21.75 -0.29
N LYS A 218 33.61 22.53 -1.32
CA LYS A 218 33.86 22.21 -2.73
C LYS A 218 35.04 23.05 -3.26
N VAL A 219 36.11 22.98 -2.53
CA VAL A 219 37.31 23.75 -2.88
C VAL A 219 37.98 23.08 -4.08
N PRO A 220 38.21 23.81 -5.18
CA PRO A 220 39.02 23.29 -6.28
C PRO A 220 40.46 23.11 -5.83
N ASN A 221 41.27 22.48 -6.67
CA ASN A 221 42.69 22.27 -6.35
C ASN A 221 43.37 23.62 -6.14
N LEU A 222 43.78 23.90 -4.89
CA LEU A 222 44.38 25.18 -4.50
C LEU A 222 45.86 25.27 -4.86
N SER A 223 46.48 24.20 -5.37
CA SER A 223 47.90 24.18 -5.73
C SER A 223 48.32 25.20 -6.79
N GLN A 224 47.35 25.80 -7.52
CA GLN A 224 47.58 26.83 -8.53
C GLN A 224 47.55 28.25 -7.96
N TYR A 225 47.24 28.43 -6.68
CA TYR A 225 47.11 29.72 -6.01
C TYR A 225 48.17 29.84 -4.93
N GLN A 226 48.80 31.00 -4.83
CA GLN A 226 49.84 31.27 -3.81
C GLN A 226 49.23 31.51 -2.43
N ASP A 227 48.02 32.11 -2.40
CA ASP A 227 47.30 32.42 -1.16
C ASP A 227 45.77 32.23 -1.35
N ILE A 228 45.07 32.09 -0.24
CA ILE A 228 43.59 32.02 -0.19
C ILE A 228 42.98 33.33 -0.71
N GLY A 229 43.68 34.48 -0.48
CA GLY A 229 43.28 35.78 -1.00
C GLY A 229 43.19 35.80 -2.53
N ASP A 230 44.18 35.17 -3.18
CA ASP A 230 44.25 35.06 -4.64
C ASP A 230 43.11 34.26 -5.24
N PHE A 231 42.70 33.16 -4.55
CA PHE A 231 41.52 32.37 -4.91
C PHE A 231 40.20 33.15 -4.76
N LEU A 232 40.09 34.00 -3.74
CA LEU A 232 38.91 34.81 -3.48
C LEU A 232 38.76 35.93 -4.52
N GLN A 233 39.89 36.51 -4.97
CA GLN A 233 39.91 37.59 -5.97
C GLN A 233 39.77 37.11 -7.42
N LYS A 234 40.42 35.98 -7.76
CA LYS A 234 40.34 35.37 -9.10
C LYS A 234 38.99 34.64 -9.31
N SER A 235 37.92 35.40 -9.48
CA SER A 235 36.56 34.83 -9.73
C SER A 235 36.41 34.23 -11.13
N GLY A 236 37.36 34.46 -12.08
CA GLY A 236 37.24 34.12 -13.50
C GLY A 236 37.19 32.61 -13.82
N ASN A 237 37.69 31.74 -12.93
CA ASN A 237 37.69 30.27 -13.14
C ASN A 237 36.46 29.58 -12.57
N LEU A 238 35.47 30.30 -12.10
CA LEU A 238 34.24 29.78 -11.51
C LEU A 238 33.14 29.68 -12.58
N SER A 239 32.62 28.49 -12.77
CA SER A 239 31.56 28.19 -13.76
C SER A 239 30.41 29.21 -13.71
N GLU A 240 30.10 29.83 -14.83
CA GLU A 240 29.07 30.87 -15.00
C GLU A 240 27.65 30.40 -14.63
N SER A 241 27.40 29.08 -14.66
CA SER A 241 26.05 28.52 -14.43
C SER A 241 25.47 28.73 -13.03
N GLU A 242 26.23 29.27 -12.08
CA GLU A 242 25.76 29.60 -10.72
C GLU A 242 25.45 31.10 -10.52
N VAL A 243 25.72 31.95 -11.53
CA VAL A 243 25.54 33.42 -11.40
C VAL A 243 24.09 33.86 -11.51
N GLU A 244 23.31 33.17 -12.32
CA GLU A 244 21.97 33.64 -12.73
C GLU A 244 20.91 33.58 -11.63
N MET A 245 21.22 33.04 -10.45
CA MET A 245 20.21 32.71 -9.43
C MET A 245 20.17 33.64 -8.22
N ASP A 246 21.06 34.59 -8.12
CA ASP A 246 21.10 35.57 -7.01
C ASP A 246 20.33 36.88 -7.37
N THR A 247 19.24 36.76 -8.13
CA THR A 247 18.35 37.88 -8.42
C THR A 247 17.56 38.28 -7.16
N PRO A 248 17.24 39.59 -6.98
CA PRO A 248 16.45 40.04 -5.83
C PRO A 248 15.10 39.30 -5.68
N ALA A 249 14.54 38.83 -6.79
CA ALA A 249 13.30 38.06 -6.81
C ALA A 249 13.39 36.69 -6.14
N ASN A 250 14.59 36.08 -6.06
CA ASN A 250 14.80 34.75 -5.50
C ASN A 250 15.37 34.80 -4.08
N THR A 251 15.59 36.00 -3.51
CA THR A 251 16.08 36.14 -2.14
C THR A 251 14.94 36.28 -1.15
N VAL A 252 14.96 35.46 -0.11
CA VAL A 252 13.94 35.44 0.94
C VAL A 252 14.62 35.60 2.29
N VAL A 253 14.04 36.44 3.14
CA VAL A 253 14.42 36.51 4.55
C VAL A 253 13.65 35.39 5.28
N LEU A 254 14.38 34.46 5.88
CA LEU A 254 13.79 33.32 6.58
C LEU A 254 13.56 33.70 8.06
N SER A 255 12.38 33.34 8.58
CA SER A 255 12.02 33.60 9.97
C SER A 255 12.77 32.72 10.99
N GLN A 256 13.39 31.64 10.51
CA GLN A 256 14.12 30.68 11.37
C GLN A 256 15.50 30.40 10.76
N PRO A 257 16.53 30.20 11.60
CA PRO A 257 17.85 29.80 11.12
C PRO A 257 17.81 28.37 10.55
N ILE A 258 18.39 28.19 9.38
CA ILE A 258 18.49 26.87 8.76
C ILE A 258 19.87 26.29 9.02
N SER A 259 19.94 25.05 9.50
CA SER A 259 21.16 24.32 9.82
C SER A 259 21.91 23.79 8.59
N THR A 260 22.00 24.60 7.53
CA THR A 260 22.86 24.33 6.36
C THR A 260 24.15 25.14 6.43
N ARG A 261 25.24 24.60 5.90
CA ARG A 261 26.53 25.30 5.91
C ARG A 261 26.42 26.67 5.26
N GLY A 262 26.75 27.70 6.02
CA GLY A 262 26.74 29.10 5.56
C GLY A 262 25.42 29.85 5.77
N ASN A 263 24.33 29.18 6.19
CA ASN A 263 23.04 29.86 6.43
C ASN A 263 22.73 30.14 7.90
N ILE A 264 23.59 29.68 8.83
CA ILE A 264 23.34 29.83 10.28
C ILE A 264 23.28 31.30 10.69
N THR A 265 24.08 32.15 10.04
CA THR A 265 24.21 33.59 10.32
C THR A 265 23.68 34.48 9.19
N ALA A 266 23.21 33.89 8.07
CA ALA A 266 22.77 34.66 6.93
C ALA A 266 21.27 34.98 7.04
N GLU A 267 20.93 36.27 7.12
CA GLU A 267 19.52 36.73 7.13
C GLU A 267 18.86 36.48 5.77
N LYS A 268 19.58 36.68 4.67
CA LYS A 268 19.06 36.50 3.29
C LYS A 268 19.50 35.16 2.70
N SER A 269 18.56 34.40 2.22
CA SER A 269 18.80 33.09 1.62
C SER A 269 18.06 32.93 0.31
N ALA A 270 18.63 32.19 -0.63
CA ALA A 270 17.97 31.78 -1.86
C ALA A 270 17.48 30.34 -1.77
N ILE A 271 16.23 30.13 -2.14
CA ILE A 271 15.62 28.79 -2.19
C ILE A 271 15.77 28.23 -3.60
N ARG A 272 16.39 27.07 -3.72
CA ARG A 272 16.57 26.36 -5.00
C ARG A 272 15.84 25.03 -4.99
N LEU A 273 15.11 24.76 -6.05
CA LEU A 273 14.37 23.50 -6.24
C LEU A 273 15.12 22.62 -7.24
N PHE A 274 15.35 21.36 -6.84
CA PHE A 274 15.95 20.34 -7.70
C PHE A 274 14.93 19.24 -7.92
N GLU A 275 14.58 18.94 -9.16
CA GLU A 275 13.64 17.89 -9.46
C GLU A 275 14.27 16.52 -9.12
N MET A 276 13.51 15.71 -8.39
CA MET A 276 13.93 14.37 -7.98
C MET A 276 13.24 13.28 -8.80
N GLY A 277 12.06 13.59 -9.34
CA GLY A 277 11.17 12.60 -9.94
C GLY A 277 10.45 11.70 -8.90
N PRO A 278 9.60 10.79 -9.34
CA PRO A 278 9.19 10.55 -10.73
C PRO A 278 8.29 11.67 -11.27
N ARG A 279 8.15 11.75 -12.58
CA ARG A 279 7.12 12.57 -13.25
C ARG A 279 5.94 11.67 -13.55
N ILE A 280 4.74 12.08 -13.18
CA ILE A 280 3.53 11.28 -13.46
C ILE A 280 2.43 12.22 -13.94
N LYS A 281 1.87 11.94 -15.11
CA LYS A 281 0.71 12.65 -15.66
C LYS A 281 -0.54 11.80 -15.44
N LEU A 282 -1.45 12.30 -14.62
CA LEU A 282 -2.67 11.62 -14.19
C LEU A 282 -3.90 12.27 -14.82
N GLN A 283 -4.89 11.48 -15.18
CA GLN A 283 -6.21 11.97 -15.57
C GLN A 283 -7.27 11.30 -14.71
N LEU A 284 -8.13 12.09 -14.08
CA LEU A 284 -9.25 11.57 -13.31
C LEU A 284 -10.24 10.89 -14.26
N VAL A 285 -10.56 9.62 -14.00
CA VAL A 285 -11.55 8.86 -14.79
C VAL A 285 -12.87 8.77 -14.07
N LYS A 286 -12.85 8.35 -12.80
CA LYS A 286 -14.05 8.16 -12.00
C LYS A 286 -13.80 8.29 -10.51
N ILE A 287 -14.87 8.60 -9.78
CA ILE A 287 -14.92 8.61 -8.31
C ILE A 287 -16.02 7.65 -7.88
N GLU A 288 -15.68 6.71 -6.99
CA GLU A 288 -16.59 5.74 -6.40
C GLU A 288 -16.80 6.05 -4.93
N GLU A 289 -18.01 5.90 -4.41
CA GLU A 289 -18.37 6.17 -3.02
C GLU A 289 -17.60 5.25 -2.04
N GLY A 290 -17.52 3.97 -2.37
CA GLY A 290 -16.91 2.96 -1.52
C GLY A 290 -15.51 2.57 -1.92
N LEU A 291 -14.97 1.53 -1.26
CA LEU A 291 -13.65 1.00 -1.55
C LEU A 291 -13.69 0.15 -2.83
N MET A 292 -13.40 0.77 -3.98
CA MET A 292 -13.49 0.18 -5.33
C MET A 292 -14.83 -0.52 -5.62
N SER A 293 -15.88 -0.08 -4.97
CA SER A 293 -17.23 -0.60 -5.09
C SER A 293 -18.22 0.47 -4.66
N GLY A 294 -19.48 0.32 -5.01
CA GLY A 294 -20.51 1.26 -4.64
C GLY A 294 -20.97 2.10 -5.81
N GLU A 295 -21.55 3.25 -5.49
CA GLU A 295 -22.05 4.18 -6.50
C GLU A 295 -20.91 4.97 -7.14
N VAL A 296 -21.01 5.23 -8.44
CA VAL A 296 -20.08 6.12 -9.15
C VAL A 296 -20.61 7.54 -9.01
N LEU A 297 -19.93 8.35 -8.19
CA LEU A 297 -20.29 9.75 -7.93
C LEU A 297 -19.94 10.67 -9.09
N PHE A 298 -18.82 10.39 -9.76
CA PHE A 298 -18.33 11.15 -10.90
C PHE A 298 -17.68 10.23 -11.92
N HIS A 299 -17.90 10.51 -13.21
CA HIS A 299 -17.21 9.86 -14.31
C HIS A 299 -16.97 10.86 -15.43
N GLU A 300 -15.73 11.02 -15.90
CA GLU A 300 -15.33 12.02 -16.88
C GLU A 300 -15.97 11.76 -18.26
N PHE A 301 -15.96 10.49 -18.71
CA PHE A 301 -16.38 10.13 -20.08
C PHE A 301 -17.83 9.69 -20.19
N ILE A 302 -18.43 9.20 -19.12
CA ILE A 302 -19.76 8.59 -19.14
C ILE A 302 -20.70 9.44 -18.29
N LYS A 303 -21.61 10.15 -18.93
CA LYS A 303 -22.73 10.83 -18.28
C LYS A 303 -23.95 9.89 -18.31
N LYS A 304 -24.43 9.50 -17.15
CA LYS A 304 -25.62 8.64 -17.02
C LYS A 304 -26.87 9.49 -16.86
N THR A 305 -27.99 9.00 -17.40
CA THR A 305 -29.28 9.62 -17.19
C THR A 305 -29.74 9.46 -15.73
N PRO A 306 -30.58 10.39 -15.20
CA PRO A 306 -31.03 10.29 -13.81
C PRO A 306 -31.86 9.01 -13.55
N GLU A 307 -32.49 8.44 -14.55
CA GLU A 307 -33.23 7.16 -14.46
C GLU A 307 -32.27 5.97 -14.31
N GLU A 308 -31.21 5.92 -15.11
CA GLU A 308 -30.18 4.90 -15.00
C GLU A 308 -29.48 4.95 -13.63
N ILE A 309 -29.23 6.16 -13.11
CA ILE A 309 -28.64 6.34 -11.78
C ILE A 309 -29.57 5.76 -10.71
N LYS A 310 -30.89 6.03 -10.78
CA LYS A 310 -31.88 5.47 -9.86
C LYS A 310 -31.90 3.94 -9.93
N ALA A 311 -31.89 3.37 -11.14
CA ALA A 311 -31.89 1.92 -11.35
C ALA A 311 -30.63 1.25 -10.80
N ILE A 312 -29.47 1.88 -10.99
CA ILE A 312 -28.19 1.39 -10.44
C ILE A 312 -28.18 1.47 -8.92
N LYS A 313 -28.67 2.57 -8.33
CA LYS A 313 -28.81 2.71 -6.86
C LYS A 313 -29.69 1.62 -6.28
N ALA A 314 -30.83 1.35 -6.90
CA ALA A 314 -31.74 0.27 -6.48
C ALA A 314 -31.05 -1.11 -6.52
N LYS A 315 -30.32 -1.42 -7.61
CA LYS A 315 -29.57 -2.67 -7.73
C LYS A 315 -28.48 -2.80 -6.65
N ILE A 316 -27.72 -1.74 -6.39
CA ILE A 316 -26.68 -1.73 -5.36
C ILE A 316 -27.29 -1.92 -3.97
N LYS A 317 -28.42 -1.24 -3.68
CA LYS A 317 -29.15 -1.36 -2.42
C LYS A 317 -29.65 -2.78 -2.19
N ALA A 318 -30.25 -3.39 -3.22
CA ALA A 318 -30.71 -4.77 -3.20
C ALA A 318 -29.55 -5.76 -2.94
N GLN A 319 -28.41 -5.56 -3.61
CA GLN A 319 -27.22 -6.39 -3.39
C GLN A 319 -26.63 -6.24 -1.97
N LYS A 320 -26.61 -5.01 -1.43
CA LYS A 320 -26.16 -4.78 -0.03
C LYS A 320 -27.08 -5.51 0.94
N LEU A 321 -28.37 -5.40 0.79
CA LEU A 321 -29.37 -6.05 1.63
C LEU A 321 -29.27 -7.59 1.56
N LEU A 322 -29.15 -8.16 0.38
CA LEU A 322 -28.93 -9.61 0.20
C LEU A 322 -27.64 -10.09 0.87
N LYS A 323 -26.58 -9.29 0.78
CA LYS A 323 -25.29 -9.59 1.41
C LYS A 323 -25.39 -9.56 2.95
N GLU A 324 -26.13 -8.62 3.51
CA GLU A 324 -26.40 -8.53 4.94
C GLU A 324 -27.24 -9.69 5.42
N GLN A 325 -28.28 -10.07 4.70
CA GLN A 325 -29.08 -11.26 5.00
C GLN A 325 -28.22 -12.53 5.03
N ARG A 326 -27.40 -12.74 4.00
CA ARG A 326 -26.46 -13.87 3.94
C ARG A 326 -25.47 -13.87 5.11
N ARG A 327 -24.95 -12.69 5.47
CA ARG A 327 -24.03 -12.53 6.60
C ARG A 327 -24.72 -12.85 7.94
N ALA A 328 -25.95 -12.37 8.12
CA ALA A 328 -26.74 -12.67 9.31
C ALA A 328 -27.06 -14.15 9.41
N GLN A 329 -27.43 -14.80 8.30
CA GLN A 329 -27.68 -16.25 8.25
C GLN A 329 -26.40 -17.05 8.54
N GLN A 330 -25.26 -16.62 8.00
CA GLN A 330 -23.97 -17.25 8.28
C GLN A 330 -23.56 -17.11 9.74
N LYS A 331 -23.79 -15.94 10.37
CA LYS A 331 -23.56 -15.77 11.81
C LYS A 331 -24.41 -16.73 12.64
N LYS A 332 -25.72 -16.80 12.36
CA LYS A 332 -26.62 -17.75 13.04
C LYS A 332 -26.16 -19.20 12.88
N ASN A 333 -25.69 -19.59 11.69
CA ASN A 333 -25.16 -20.94 11.47
C ASN A 333 -23.86 -21.21 12.23
N VAL A 334 -22.97 -20.19 12.34
CA VAL A 334 -21.74 -20.30 13.13
C VAL A 334 -22.05 -20.38 14.62
N GLU A 335 -23.00 -19.59 15.12
CA GLU A 335 -23.44 -19.62 16.51
C GLU A 335 -24.08 -20.98 16.86
N LYS A 336 -24.94 -21.51 15.97
CA LYS A 336 -25.48 -22.86 16.14
C LYS A 336 -24.40 -23.94 16.22
N LYS A 337 -23.42 -23.90 15.30
CA LYS A 337 -22.30 -24.84 15.32
C LYS A 337 -21.45 -24.72 16.58
N LYS A 338 -21.21 -23.48 17.06
CA LYS A 338 -20.48 -23.26 18.31
C LYS A 338 -21.26 -23.80 19.53
N SER A 339 -22.57 -23.58 19.58
CA SER A 339 -23.40 -24.10 20.66
C SER A 339 -23.54 -25.62 20.62
N GLU A 340 -23.53 -26.23 19.42
CA GLU A 340 -23.50 -27.68 19.25
C GLU A 340 -22.16 -28.26 19.69
N ALA A 341 -21.03 -27.67 19.27
CA ALA A 341 -19.68 -28.07 19.67
C ALA A 341 -19.47 -27.95 21.19
N SER A 342 -19.91 -26.84 21.80
CA SER A 342 -19.81 -26.70 23.28
C SER A 342 -20.67 -27.67 24.07
N LYS A 343 -21.76 -28.19 23.49
CA LYS A 343 -22.55 -29.26 24.07
C LYS A 343 -21.89 -30.63 23.89
N GLU A 344 -21.23 -30.85 22.75
CA GLU A 344 -20.45 -32.07 22.50
C GLU A 344 -19.22 -32.17 23.40
N ASP A 345 -18.51 -31.04 23.62
CA ASP A 345 -17.34 -30.99 24.49
C ASP A 345 -17.74 -31.30 25.95
N LYS A 346 -18.82 -30.67 26.46
CA LYS A 346 -19.34 -31.00 27.82
C LYS A 346 -19.79 -32.46 27.96
N ALA A 347 -20.41 -33.02 26.92
CA ALA A 347 -20.80 -34.42 26.96
C ALA A 347 -19.61 -35.40 26.91
N ASN A 348 -18.50 -34.97 26.25
CA ASN A 348 -17.26 -35.75 26.23
C ASN A 348 -16.51 -35.68 27.58
N ASP A 349 -16.52 -34.51 28.24
CA ASP A 349 -15.93 -34.36 29.59
C ASP A 349 -16.69 -35.18 30.63
N ASP A 350 -18.03 -35.19 30.57
CA ASP A 350 -18.88 -36.04 31.44
C ASP A 350 -18.65 -37.54 31.19
N ASP A 351 -18.46 -37.96 29.93
CA ASP A 351 -18.18 -39.37 29.60
C ASP A 351 -16.77 -39.80 30.03
N ASN A 352 -15.77 -38.89 29.96
CA ASN A 352 -14.40 -39.14 30.44
C ASN A 352 -14.34 -39.21 31.97
N GLN A 353 -15.00 -38.32 32.70
CA GLN A 353 -15.08 -38.37 34.15
C GLN A 353 -15.72 -39.69 34.60
N ARG A 354 -16.78 -40.13 33.92
CA ARG A 354 -17.39 -41.44 34.22
C ARG A 354 -16.48 -42.62 33.94
N ALA A 355 -15.65 -42.53 32.90
CA ALA A 355 -14.68 -43.58 32.59
C ALA A 355 -13.60 -43.66 33.70
N GLU A 356 -13.16 -42.52 34.20
CA GLU A 356 -12.23 -42.41 35.32
C GLU A 356 -12.86 -42.94 36.64
N ASP A 357 -14.12 -42.57 36.90
CA ASP A 357 -14.86 -43.04 38.07
C ASP A 357 -15.08 -44.59 38.03
N LEU A 358 -15.34 -45.17 36.85
CA LEU A 358 -15.46 -46.60 36.64
C LEU A 358 -14.13 -47.36 36.86
N GLU A 359 -13.02 -46.76 36.35
CA GLU A 359 -11.69 -47.32 36.55
C GLU A 359 -11.28 -47.26 38.03
N TRP A 360 -11.57 -46.16 38.71
CA TRP A 360 -11.31 -46.01 40.15
C TRP A 360 -12.10 -47.01 40.96
N TYR A 361 -13.40 -47.19 40.67
CA TYR A 361 -14.26 -48.14 41.36
C TYR A 361 -13.78 -49.61 41.19
N ARG A 362 -13.32 -50.00 39.98
CA ARG A 362 -12.71 -51.30 39.71
C ARG A 362 -11.41 -51.53 40.47
N GLN A 363 -10.62 -50.51 40.66
CA GLN A 363 -9.34 -50.61 41.40
C GLN A 363 -9.55 -50.71 42.90
N GLU A 364 -10.53 -49.99 43.47
CA GLU A 364 -10.76 -49.91 44.92
C GLU A 364 -11.65 -51.03 45.45
N VAL A 365 -12.68 -51.42 44.69
CA VAL A 365 -13.70 -52.42 45.17
C VAL A 365 -13.50 -53.79 44.53
N GLY A 366 -12.83 -53.86 43.36
CA GLY A 366 -12.57 -55.18 42.71
C GLY A 366 -13.74 -55.80 41.96
N GLU A 367 -14.92 -55.17 41.99
CA GLU A 367 -16.15 -55.65 41.32
C GLU A 367 -16.73 -54.58 40.40
N GLU A 368 -17.56 -54.98 39.42
CA GLU A 368 -18.22 -54.00 38.54
C GLU A 368 -19.37 -53.28 39.26
N PRO A 369 -19.50 -51.93 39.17
CA PRO A 369 -20.59 -51.25 39.88
C PRO A 369 -21.94 -51.53 39.25
N ASP A 370 -22.95 -51.79 40.13
CA ASP A 370 -24.34 -51.99 39.71
C ASP A 370 -24.93 -50.77 39.03
N GLU A 371 -25.85 -50.93 38.06
CA GLU A 371 -26.54 -49.86 37.32
C GLU A 371 -27.27 -48.84 38.24
N SER A 372 -27.50 -49.14 39.50
CA SER A 372 -28.09 -48.23 40.50
C SER A 372 -27.10 -47.20 41.04
N ILE A 373 -25.78 -47.49 41.01
CA ILE A 373 -24.70 -46.63 41.53
C ILE A 373 -24.23 -45.70 40.44
N LEU A 374 -24.08 -46.17 39.21
CA LEU A 374 -23.70 -45.41 38.05
C LEU A 374 -24.68 -45.60 36.88
N PRO A 375 -25.77 -44.83 36.82
CA PRO A 375 -26.81 -45.01 35.80
C PRO A 375 -26.27 -44.78 34.39
N VAL A 376 -26.50 -45.74 33.48
CA VAL A 376 -26.06 -45.70 32.07
C VAL A 376 -26.63 -44.46 31.37
N SER A 377 -25.77 -43.61 30.83
CA SER A 377 -26.21 -42.38 30.16
C SER A 377 -27.06 -42.73 28.92
N LYS A 378 -28.23 -42.12 28.86
CA LYS A 378 -29.16 -42.28 27.73
C LYS A 378 -28.60 -41.72 26.40
N PHE A 379 -27.43 -41.10 26.43
CA PHE A 379 -26.78 -40.44 25.26
C PHE A 379 -25.92 -41.40 24.44
N SER A 380 -25.37 -42.47 24.99
CA SER A 380 -24.49 -43.39 24.23
C SER A 380 -25.26 -44.19 23.16
N LYS A 381 -26.54 -44.47 23.35
CA LYS A 381 -27.40 -45.12 22.35
C LYS A 381 -27.77 -44.21 21.17
N LYS A 382 -27.88 -42.89 21.38
CA LYS A 382 -28.17 -41.94 20.29
C LYS A 382 -26.97 -41.67 19.36
N ARG A 383 -25.72 -41.76 19.83
CA ARG A 383 -24.52 -41.53 19.02
C ARG A 383 -24.31 -42.58 17.91
N LYS A 384 -24.61 -43.87 18.20
CA LYS A 384 -24.51 -44.92 17.17
C LYS A 384 -25.53 -44.69 16.04
N ALA A 385 -26.78 -44.33 16.37
CA ALA A 385 -27.82 -44.07 15.39
C ALA A 385 -27.56 -42.83 14.52
N VAL A 386 -27.07 -41.71 15.10
CA VAL A 386 -26.77 -40.48 14.39
C VAL A 386 -25.52 -40.63 13.50
N GLY A 387 -24.52 -41.39 13.92
CA GLY A 387 -23.33 -41.68 13.14
C GLY A 387 -23.61 -42.50 11.87
N GLU A 388 -24.56 -43.40 11.92
CA GLU A 388 -24.98 -44.19 10.77
C GLU A 388 -25.89 -43.42 9.82
N GLU A 389 -26.80 -42.57 10.32
CA GLU A 389 -27.58 -41.64 9.49
C GLU A 389 -26.71 -40.61 8.78
N TYR A 390 -25.64 -40.08 9.42
CA TYR A 390 -24.73 -39.15 8.81
C TYR A 390 -23.88 -39.79 7.68
N LYS A 391 -23.48 -41.06 7.86
CA LYS A 391 -22.81 -41.85 6.82
C LYS A 391 -23.73 -42.16 5.64
N GLN A 392 -24.99 -42.43 5.86
CA GLN A 392 -25.99 -42.66 4.82
C GLN A 392 -26.33 -41.37 4.06
N ARG A 393 -26.54 -40.23 4.73
CA ARG A 393 -26.77 -38.93 4.09
C ARG A 393 -25.58 -38.43 3.25
N LYS A 394 -24.36 -38.76 3.67
CA LYS A 394 -23.16 -38.43 2.88
C LYS A 394 -23.02 -39.29 1.61
N LYS A 395 -23.43 -40.56 1.65
CA LYS A 395 -23.49 -41.44 0.48
C LYS A 395 -24.56 -41.01 -0.53
N VAL A 396 -25.74 -40.61 -0.07
CA VAL A 396 -26.84 -40.14 -0.92
C VAL A 396 -26.51 -38.81 -1.58
N LYS A 397 -25.97 -37.83 -0.84
CA LYS A 397 -25.51 -36.54 -1.45
C LYS A 397 -24.42 -36.73 -2.48
N PHE A 398 -23.48 -37.65 -2.31
CA PHE A 398 -22.43 -37.90 -3.28
C PHE A 398 -22.95 -38.56 -4.57
N SER A 399 -24.03 -39.33 -4.50
CA SER A 399 -24.68 -39.93 -5.68
C SER A 399 -25.53 -38.90 -6.46
N GLU A 400 -26.19 -37.95 -5.79
CA GLU A 400 -26.96 -36.89 -6.44
C GLU A 400 -26.09 -35.87 -7.14
N ASP A 401 -24.97 -35.47 -6.55
CA ASP A 401 -24.00 -34.53 -7.16
C ASP A 401 -23.30 -35.12 -8.41
N VAL A 402 -23.11 -36.43 -8.47
CA VAL A 402 -22.54 -37.12 -9.65
C VAL A 402 -23.56 -37.21 -10.79
N ASN A 403 -24.85 -37.42 -10.48
CA ASN A 403 -25.90 -37.45 -11.47
C ASN A 403 -26.25 -36.08 -12.04
N ASN A 404 -26.27 -35.04 -11.21
CA ASN A 404 -26.50 -33.67 -11.67
C ASN A 404 -25.34 -33.13 -12.54
N LYS A 405 -24.08 -33.52 -12.28
CA LYS A 405 -22.95 -33.15 -13.15
C LYS A 405 -23.00 -33.85 -14.53
N LYS A 406 -23.59 -35.02 -14.63
CA LYS A 406 -23.80 -35.70 -15.92
C LYS A 406 -24.93 -35.09 -16.74
N HIS A 407 -25.99 -34.57 -16.11
CA HIS A 407 -27.13 -33.95 -16.81
C HIS A 407 -26.79 -32.54 -17.34
N VAL A 408 -26.00 -31.75 -16.63
CA VAL A 408 -25.58 -30.41 -17.08
C VAL A 408 -24.58 -30.45 -18.24
N LYS A 409 -23.84 -31.55 -18.43
CA LYS A 409 -22.94 -31.71 -19.59
C LYS A 409 -23.66 -32.05 -20.91
N PHE A 410 -24.93 -32.48 -20.86
CA PHE A 410 -25.67 -32.94 -22.06
C PHE A 410 -26.53 -31.85 -22.69
N GLN A 411 -26.89 -30.78 -21.97
CA GLN A 411 -27.75 -29.70 -22.49
C GLN A 411 -27.03 -28.56 -23.22
N ASN A 412 -25.71 -28.50 -23.20
CA ASN A 412 -24.94 -27.44 -23.88
C ASN A 412 -24.35 -27.83 -25.25
N LYS A 413 -24.87 -28.90 -25.92
CA LYS A 413 -24.33 -29.37 -27.20
C LYS A 413 -25.27 -29.26 -28.41
N THR A 414 -26.36 -28.54 -28.30
CA THR A 414 -27.26 -28.30 -29.46
C THR A 414 -27.56 -26.81 -29.59
N HIS A 415 -26.65 -26.05 -30.17
CA HIS A 415 -26.90 -24.91 -31.07
C HIS A 415 -25.55 -24.32 -31.51
N GLY A 416 -25.31 -24.42 -32.83
CA GLY A 416 -24.21 -23.67 -33.47
C GLY A 416 -23.37 -24.45 -34.46
N LYS A 417 -23.98 -25.00 -35.49
CA LYS A 417 -23.25 -25.34 -36.74
C LYS A 417 -22.95 -24.04 -37.47
N PHE A 418 -21.70 -23.62 -37.51
CA PHE A 418 -21.21 -22.74 -38.57
C PHE A 418 -19.97 -23.38 -39.20
N GLN A 419 -20.07 -23.60 -40.52
CA GLN A 419 -19.00 -24.15 -41.35
C GLN A 419 -17.86 -23.16 -41.47
N GLY A 420 -16.64 -23.59 -41.20
CA GLY A 420 -15.43 -22.85 -41.50
C GLY A 420 -14.27 -23.83 -41.68
N GLN A 421 -13.89 -24.04 -42.97
CA GLN A 421 -12.76 -24.87 -43.39
C GLN A 421 -11.45 -24.39 -42.76
N ILE A 422 -10.75 -25.24 -42.05
CA ILE A 422 -9.38 -24.99 -41.60
C ILE A 422 -8.44 -25.95 -42.29
N LYS A 423 -7.59 -25.40 -43.16
CA LYS A 423 -6.45 -26.06 -43.79
C LYS A 423 -5.40 -26.42 -42.74
N LYS A 424 -5.04 -27.70 -42.67
CA LYS A 424 -3.89 -28.21 -41.91
C LYS A 424 -2.60 -27.61 -42.49
N LYS A 425 -1.77 -27.01 -41.65
CA LYS A 425 -0.35 -26.75 -41.92
C LYS A 425 0.49 -27.62 -40.99
N GLU A 426 1.33 -28.43 -41.64
CA GLU A 426 2.29 -29.35 -41.04
C GLU A 426 3.47 -28.61 -40.37
N ASN A 427 3.98 -29.18 -39.29
CA ASN A 427 5.19 -28.74 -38.62
C ASN A 427 6.44 -29.23 -39.33
N PRO A 428 7.45 -28.42 -39.59
CA PRO A 428 8.76 -28.90 -39.99
C PRO A 428 9.66 -29.22 -38.79
N LYS A 429 10.33 -30.37 -38.92
CA LYS A 429 11.26 -31.00 -37.99
C LYS A 429 12.50 -30.13 -37.70
N ARG A 430 12.88 -30.08 -36.45
CA ARG A 430 14.16 -29.52 -35.94
C ARG A 430 15.33 -30.38 -36.40
N ILE A 431 16.25 -29.80 -37.16
CA ILE A 431 17.56 -30.38 -37.48
C ILE A 431 18.58 -29.87 -36.44
N VAL A 432 19.16 -30.82 -35.72
CA VAL A 432 20.31 -30.62 -34.83
C VAL A 432 21.57 -30.61 -35.69
N LYS A 433 22.38 -29.56 -35.61
CA LYS A 433 23.77 -29.60 -36.12
C LYS A 433 24.75 -29.30 -34.98
N GLY A 434 25.63 -30.24 -34.84
CA GLY A 434 26.63 -30.34 -33.80
C GLY A 434 27.80 -29.37 -33.94
N LYS A 435 28.52 -29.33 -32.87
CA LYS A 435 29.78 -28.61 -32.61
C LYS A 435 30.88 -28.94 -33.61
N ARG A 436 31.72 -27.94 -33.94
CA ARG A 436 33.18 -28.14 -34.09
C ARG A 436 33.94 -26.85 -33.69
N LYS A 437 35.01 -27.10 -32.91
CA LYS A 437 36.01 -26.15 -32.42
C LYS A 437 36.84 -25.54 -33.54
N LYS A 438 37.19 -24.30 -33.42
CA LYS A 438 38.59 -23.82 -33.43
C LYS A 438 38.64 -22.50 -32.68
#